data_34ec057924e465cbca8ea896aedaf69f
#
_entry.id   34ec057924e465cbca8ea896aedaf69f
#
_cell.length_a   1.000
_cell.length_b   1.000
_cell.length_c   1.000
_cell.angle_alpha   90.00
_cell.angle_beta   90.00
_cell.angle_gamma   90.00
#
_symmetry.space_group_name_H-M   'P 1'
#
loop_
_entity.id
_entity.type
_entity.pdbx_description
1 polymer ?
#
loop_
_entity_poly.entity_id
_entity_poly.type
_entity_poly.pdbx_seq_one_letter_code
_entity_poly.pdbx_strand_id
1 'polypeptide(L)'
;MTFSNRERRLFLAGLFALGILGAFLFRRKPRLRAIPTQKPFPLPDAAVHPVDPQLGALRFSVDRKKKTVCAHDVTTGRLVWESSGEDRFIIPGAAFPIDLSPDGELWVANVGRKRLERLDPQTGRFIASWQPTEPFGGCCNPVRFAALAGGRFVTMEKGTRRVRIYAPSGALEQELATDLSLSEHDYYLDREKRVVHLYDAARRSHWKVRYDFDA
;
A
#
# COMPACT_ATOMS: atom_id res chain seq x y z
N MET A 1 -0.42 21.52 -54.27
CA MET A 1 -1.26 20.32 -54.02
C MET A 1 -2.52 20.76 -53.30
N THR A 2 -3.63 20.82 -54.05
CA THR A 2 -4.93 21.27 -53.52
C THR A 2 -5.74 20.05 -53.11
N PHE A 3 -5.91 19.88 -51.82
CA PHE A 3 -6.76 18.80 -51.27
C PHE A 3 -8.23 19.03 -51.63
N SER A 4 -8.90 17.95 -52.01
CA SER A 4 -10.32 17.98 -52.36
C SER A 4 -11.19 18.22 -51.14
N ASN A 5 -12.36 18.82 -51.29
CA ASN A 5 -13.31 19.10 -50.21
C ASN A 5 -13.74 17.85 -49.42
N ARG A 6 -13.61 16.66 -50.01
CA ARG A 6 -13.92 15.38 -49.36
C ARG A 6 -12.84 14.95 -48.38
N GLU A 7 -11.57 15.20 -48.69
CA GLU A 7 -10.43 14.87 -47.82
C GLU A 7 -10.34 15.80 -46.60
N ARG A 8 -10.72 17.07 -46.78
CA ARG A 8 -10.81 18.03 -45.63
C ARG A 8 -11.87 17.64 -44.59
N ARG A 9 -13.01 17.06 -45.04
CA ARG A 9 -14.06 16.61 -44.12
C ARG A 9 -13.65 15.37 -43.32
N LEU A 10 -12.88 14.46 -43.91
CA LEU A 10 -12.35 13.29 -43.22
C LEU A 10 -11.27 13.65 -42.22
N PHE A 11 -10.43 14.66 -42.52
CA PHE A 11 -9.39 15.12 -41.59
C PHE A 11 -9.97 15.83 -40.35
N LEU A 12 -11.00 16.63 -40.56
CA LEU A 12 -11.71 17.30 -39.44
C LEU A 12 -12.50 16.32 -38.56
N ALA A 13 -13.11 15.26 -39.13
CA ALA A 13 -13.81 14.24 -38.38
C ALA A 13 -12.84 13.39 -37.54
N GLY A 14 -11.63 13.12 -38.02
CA GLY A 14 -10.58 12.40 -37.28
C GLY A 14 -10.03 13.18 -36.10
N LEU A 15 -9.88 14.48 -36.21
CA LEU A 15 -9.43 15.36 -35.13
C LEU A 15 -10.48 15.52 -34.01
N PHE A 16 -11.78 15.51 -34.35
CA PHE A 16 -12.85 15.55 -33.35
C PHE A 16 -12.97 14.23 -32.57
N ALA A 17 -12.75 13.08 -33.22
CA ALA A 17 -12.79 11.79 -32.56
C ALA A 17 -11.61 11.60 -31.56
N LEU A 18 -10.41 12.11 -31.85
CA LEU A 18 -9.25 12.12 -30.99
C LEU A 18 -9.42 13.08 -29.79
N GLY A 19 -10.13 14.20 -29.98
CA GLY A 19 -10.43 15.16 -28.90
C GLY A 19 -11.42 14.63 -27.87
N ILE A 20 -12.37 13.79 -28.27
CA ILE A 20 -13.38 13.20 -27.37
C ILE A 20 -12.78 12.02 -26.58
N LEU A 21 -11.86 11.24 -27.16
CA LEU A 21 -11.17 10.16 -26.44
C LEU A 21 -10.21 10.68 -25.38
N GLY A 22 -9.64 11.88 -25.54
CA GLY A 22 -8.77 12.53 -24.55
C GLY A 22 -9.49 13.05 -23.32
N ALA A 23 -10.78 13.36 -23.41
CA ALA A 23 -11.57 13.93 -22.31
C ALA A 23 -12.06 12.89 -21.29
N PHE A 24 -12.07 11.59 -21.67
CA PHE A 24 -12.51 10.52 -20.76
C PHE A 24 -11.41 9.99 -19.81
N LEU A 25 -10.17 10.43 -19.95
CA LEU A 25 -9.04 10.00 -19.10
C LEU A 25 -8.75 10.93 -17.91
N PHE A 26 -9.53 11.98 -17.69
CA PHE A 26 -9.48 12.70 -16.43
C PHE A 26 -10.15 11.88 -15.34
N ARG A 27 -9.46 10.81 -14.85
CA ARG A 27 -9.83 10.13 -13.62
C ARG A 27 -9.95 11.18 -12.52
N ARG A 28 -11.17 11.36 -12.01
CA ARG A 28 -11.41 12.24 -10.86
C ARG A 28 -10.49 11.82 -9.74
N LYS A 29 -9.56 12.69 -9.36
CA LYS A 29 -8.73 12.47 -8.16
C LYS A 29 -9.68 12.21 -7.00
N PRO A 30 -9.47 11.16 -6.21
CA PRO A 30 -10.29 10.90 -5.05
C PRO A 30 -10.16 12.10 -4.11
N ARG A 31 -11.29 12.63 -3.70
CA ARG A 31 -11.30 13.73 -2.72
C ARG A 31 -11.23 13.11 -1.33
N LEU A 32 -10.18 13.42 -0.60
CA LEU A 32 -10.14 13.21 0.84
C LEU A 32 -11.37 13.90 1.44
N ARG A 33 -12.27 13.12 2.01
CA ARG A 33 -13.37 13.65 2.79
C ARG A 33 -12.99 13.48 4.24
N ALA A 34 -12.50 14.58 4.85
CA ALA A 34 -12.38 14.66 6.30
C ALA A 34 -13.80 14.48 6.87
N ILE A 35 -13.98 13.53 7.76
CA ILE A 35 -15.21 13.39 8.53
C ILE A 35 -14.90 14.02 9.88
N PRO A 36 -15.41 15.25 10.17
CA PRO A 36 -15.24 15.83 11.49
C PRO A 36 -16.01 14.93 12.48
N THR A 37 -15.29 14.22 13.30
CA THR A 37 -15.91 13.46 14.39
C THR A 37 -16.05 14.36 15.59
N GLN A 38 -17.25 14.81 15.88
CA GLN A 38 -17.58 15.54 17.10
C GLN A 38 -17.51 14.69 18.38
N LYS A 39 -17.33 13.39 18.25
CA LYS A 39 -17.13 12.44 19.37
C LYS A 39 -15.83 11.69 19.17
N PRO A 40 -15.09 11.35 20.26
CA PRO A 40 -13.95 10.47 20.14
C PRO A 40 -14.42 9.19 19.43
N PHE A 41 -13.92 8.92 18.26
CA PHE A 41 -14.20 7.69 17.54
C PHE A 41 -13.34 6.60 18.19
N PRO A 42 -13.92 5.53 18.74
CA PRO A 42 -13.13 4.42 19.22
C PRO A 42 -12.31 3.88 18.05
N LEU A 43 -10.99 3.90 18.18
CA LEU A 43 -10.14 3.19 17.23
C LEU A 43 -10.57 1.73 17.22
N PRO A 44 -10.78 1.11 16.05
CA PRO A 44 -10.99 -0.34 16.00
C PRO A 44 -9.80 -1.04 16.69
N ASP A 45 -10.04 -2.09 17.45
CA ASP A 45 -8.98 -2.83 18.13
C ASP A 45 -7.84 -3.23 17.18
N ALA A 46 -8.16 -3.56 15.95
CA ALA A 46 -7.19 -3.86 14.89
C ALA A 46 -6.31 -2.65 14.46
N ALA A 47 -6.76 -1.42 14.68
CA ALA A 47 -5.94 -0.22 14.41
C ALA A 47 -4.99 0.09 15.58
N VAL A 48 -5.40 -0.24 16.79
CA VAL A 48 -4.59 -0.05 18.01
C VAL A 48 -3.57 -1.19 18.16
N HIS A 49 -3.98 -2.39 17.80
CA HIS A 49 -3.16 -3.60 17.86
C HIS A 49 -3.24 -4.29 16.49
N PRO A 50 -2.33 -3.96 15.57
CA PRO A 50 -2.30 -4.67 14.29
C PRO A 50 -2.16 -6.16 14.56
N VAL A 51 -3.16 -6.92 14.17
CA VAL A 51 -3.16 -8.37 14.29
C VAL A 51 -2.09 -8.91 13.35
N ASP A 52 -1.23 -9.78 13.86
CA ASP A 52 -0.24 -10.48 13.05
C ASP A 52 -0.95 -11.20 11.89
N PRO A 53 -0.47 -11.06 10.64
CA PRO A 53 -1.08 -11.72 9.50
C PRO A 53 -1.13 -13.24 9.69
N GLN A 54 -2.22 -13.86 9.22
CA GLN A 54 -2.43 -15.30 9.36
C GLN A 54 -2.84 -15.93 8.02
N LEU A 55 -2.24 -17.06 7.70
CA LEU A 55 -2.58 -17.89 6.55
C LEU A 55 -2.71 -19.36 6.98
N GLY A 56 -3.93 -19.88 6.97
CA GLY A 56 -4.21 -21.23 7.46
C GLY A 56 -3.76 -21.41 8.91
N ALA A 57 -2.90 -22.38 9.17
CA ALA A 57 -2.35 -22.66 10.50
C ALA A 57 -1.15 -21.79 10.89
N LEU A 58 -0.70 -20.87 10.04
CA LEU A 58 0.49 -20.05 10.29
C LEU A 58 0.11 -18.62 10.62
N ARG A 59 0.72 -18.08 11.68
CA ARG A 59 0.69 -16.67 12.04
C ARG A 59 2.08 -16.09 11.89
N PHE A 60 2.17 -14.94 11.21
CA PHE A 60 3.45 -14.29 10.88
C PHE A 60 3.69 -13.11 11.81
N SER A 61 4.91 -12.99 12.29
CA SER A 61 5.35 -11.90 13.14
C SER A 61 6.77 -11.46 12.78
N VAL A 62 7.24 -10.36 13.36
CA VAL A 62 8.60 -9.87 13.15
C VAL A 62 9.39 -9.87 14.46
N ASP A 63 10.59 -10.42 14.45
CA ASP A 63 11.58 -10.19 15.50
C ASP A 63 12.42 -8.97 15.14
N ARG A 64 12.16 -7.86 15.82
CA ARG A 64 12.87 -6.60 15.58
C ARG A 64 14.33 -6.62 16.03
N LYS A 65 14.67 -7.43 17.04
CA LYS A 65 16.05 -7.55 17.53
C LYS A 65 16.90 -8.32 16.54
N LYS A 66 16.40 -9.45 16.09
CA LYS A 66 17.06 -10.28 15.10
C LYS A 66 16.91 -9.75 13.67
N LYS A 67 15.90 -8.90 13.44
CA LYS A 67 15.50 -8.40 12.12
C LYS A 67 15.09 -9.54 11.19
N THR A 68 14.28 -10.44 11.72
CA THR A 68 13.77 -11.62 11.02
C THR A 68 12.25 -11.64 11.02
N VAL A 69 11.69 -12.37 10.08
CA VAL A 69 10.27 -12.72 10.04
C VAL A 69 10.13 -14.14 10.57
N CYS A 70 9.12 -14.36 11.38
CA CYS A 70 8.84 -15.65 12.02
C CYS A 70 7.44 -16.12 11.65
N ALA A 71 7.28 -17.41 11.42
CA ALA A 71 5.97 -18.06 11.38
C ALA A 71 5.81 -18.98 12.60
N HIS A 72 4.65 -18.88 13.21
CA HIS A 72 4.26 -19.70 14.35
C HIS A 72 2.99 -20.48 14.01
N ASP A 73 2.92 -21.71 14.46
CA ASP A 73 1.69 -22.48 14.42
C ASP A 73 0.65 -21.83 15.33
N VAL A 74 -0.54 -21.57 14.80
CA VAL A 74 -1.62 -20.86 15.52
C VAL A 74 -2.12 -21.64 16.72
N THR A 75 -2.16 -22.97 16.63
CA THR A 75 -2.70 -23.84 17.66
C THR A 75 -1.74 -24.02 18.82
N THR A 76 -0.46 -24.25 18.52
CA THR A 76 0.56 -24.59 19.50
C THR A 76 1.42 -23.41 19.93
N GLY A 77 1.42 -22.32 19.16
CA GLY A 77 2.31 -21.17 19.32
C GLY A 77 3.78 -21.45 19.00
N ARG A 78 4.11 -22.66 18.54
CA ARG A 78 5.51 -23.06 18.26
C ARG A 78 6.03 -22.37 17.00
N LEU A 79 7.30 -22.01 17.04
CA LEU A 79 8.01 -21.50 15.86
C LEU A 79 8.08 -22.61 14.81
N VAL A 80 7.60 -22.34 13.60
CA VAL A 80 7.65 -23.23 12.45
C VAL A 80 8.88 -22.92 11.61
N TRP A 81 9.08 -21.64 11.31
CA TRP A 81 10.28 -21.16 10.63
C TRP A 81 10.62 -19.71 11.03
N GLU A 82 11.89 -19.37 10.86
CA GLU A 82 12.42 -18.01 10.95
C GLU A 82 13.14 -17.71 9.63
N SER A 83 12.89 -16.53 9.06
CA SER A 83 13.54 -16.14 7.80
C SER A 83 15.06 -16.10 8.00
N SER A 84 15.76 -16.83 7.17
CA SER A 84 17.22 -16.93 7.19
C SER A 84 17.76 -16.63 5.80
N GLY A 85 18.94 -16.05 5.71
CA GLY A 85 19.62 -15.83 4.46
C GLY A 85 20.67 -14.71 4.57
N GLU A 86 21.50 -14.61 3.54
CA GLU A 86 22.53 -13.58 3.42
C GLU A 86 21.89 -12.19 3.28
N ASP A 87 20.65 -12.12 2.79
CA ASP A 87 19.87 -10.90 2.64
C ASP A 87 19.05 -10.57 3.88
N ARG A 88 19.74 -10.23 4.96
CA ARG A 88 19.08 -9.75 6.18
C ARG A 88 18.32 -8.46 5.90
N PHE A 89 17.15 -8.32 6.57
CA PHE A 89 16.41 -7.07 6.53
C PHE A 89 17.23 -5.93 7.16
N ILE A 90 17.29 -4.79 6.45
CA ILE A 90 17.91 -3.57 6.97
C ILE A 90 16.81 -2.73 7.59
N ILE A 91 16.76 -2.72 8.91
CA ILE A 91 15.74 -2.04 9.70
C ILE A 91 16.41 -0.98 10.57
N PRO A 92 16.58 0.25 10.06
CA PRO A 92 17.28 1.31 10.78
C PRO A 92 16.47 1.95 11.90
N GLY A 93 15.15 1.68 11.95
CA GLY A 93 14.25 2.26 12.95
C GLY A 93 13.27 1.24 13.53
N ALA A 94 12.18 1.73 14.09
CA ALA A 94 11.16 0.89 14.71
C ALA A 94 10.20 0.23 13.70
N ALA A 95 10.09 0.77 12.48
CA ALA A 95 9.16 0.26 11.48
C ALA A 95 9.71 -1.02 10.82
N PHE A 96 8.98 -2.10 11.00
CA PHE A 96 9.24 -3.39 10.33
C PHE A 96 7.88 -4.03 10.00
N PRO A 97 7.11 -3.42 9.11
CA PRO A 97 5.78 -3.91 8.79
C PRO A 97 5.81 -5.14 7.91
N ILE A 98 4.87 -6.04 8.19
CA ILE A 98 4.53 -7.20 7.37
C ILE A 98 3.04 -7.16 7.03
N ASP A 99 2.66 -7.74 5.91
CA ASP A 99 1.26 -7.92 5.55
C ASP A 99 1.07 -9.13 4.65
N LEU A 100 -0.15 -9.65 4.65
CA LEU A 100 -0.57 -10.76 3.80
C LEU A 100 -1.59 -10.25 2.79
N SER A 101 -1.30 -10.42 1.49
CA SER A 101 -2.26 -10.03 0.46
C SER A 101 -3.50 -10.94 0.49
N PRO A 102 -4.63 -10.50 -0.08
CA PRO A 102 -5.80 -11.37 -0.28
C PRO A 102 -5.48 -12.64 -1.08
N ASP A 103 -4.43 -12.60 -1.90
CA ASP A 103 -3.98 -13.74 -2.73
C ASP A 103 -3.06 -14.69 -1.94
N GLY A 104 -2.84 -14.44 -0.64
CA GLY A 104 -2.01 -15.29 0.24
C GLY A 104 -0.51 -15.04 0.13
N GLU A 105 -0.08 -13.92 -0.45
CA GLU A 105 1.33 -13.55 -0.57
C GLU A 105 1.81 -12.84 0.69
N LEU A 106 2.89 -13.32 1.30
CA LEU A 106 3.51 -12.69 2.47
C LEU A 106 4.52 -11.63 2.03
N TRP A 107 4.24 -10.39 2.37
CA TRP A 107 5.07 -9.23 2.05
C TRP A 107 5.66 -8.59 3.29
N VAL A 108 6.88 -8.10 3.18
CA VAL A 108 7.67 -7.52 4.27
C VAL A 108 8.34 -6.25 3.78
N ALA A 109 8.29 -5.17 4.55
CA ALA A 109 9.02 -3.96 4.19
C ALA A 109 10.47 -4.03 4.67
N ASN A 110 11.41 -4.09 3.73
CA ASN A 110 12.83 -3.86 3.98
C ASN A 110 13.10 -2.35 3.87
N VAL A 111 12.78 -1.64 4.95
CA VAL A 111 12.74 -0.16 4.94
C VAL A 111 14.09 0.49 4.67
N GLY A 112 15.19 -0.15 5.07
CA GLY A 112 16.53 0.33 4.76
C GLY A 112 16.93 0.15 3.30
N ARG A 113 16.33 -0.82 2.61
CA ARG A 113 16.49 -1.03 1.16
C ARG A 113 15.41 -0.33 0.34
N LYS A 114 14.46 0.35 0.99
CA LYS A 114 13.34 1.07 0.36
C LYS A 114 12.51 0.21 -0.60
N ARG A 115 12.24 -1.02 -0.21
CA ARG A 115 11.49 -1.98 -1.03
C ARG A 115 10.63 -2.91 -0.17
N LEU A 116 9.66 -3.55 -0.79
CA LEU A 116 8.93 -4.67 -0.20
C LEU A 116 9.55 -5.98 -0.72
N GLU A 117 9.60 -6.98 0.14
CA GLU A 117 10.12 -8.30 -0.19
C GLU A 117 9.03 -9.34 0.03
N ARG A 118 8.85 -10.23 -0.96
CA ARG A 118 7.91 -11.34 -0.87
C ARG A 118 8.63 -12.57 -0.36
N LEU A 119 8.09 -13.17 0.67
CA LEU A 119 8.56 -14.43 1.22
C LEU A 119 7.57 -15.54 0.90
N ASP A 120 8.09 -16.75 0.77
CA ASP A 120 7.28 -17.96 0.77
C ASP A 120 6.66 -18.13 2.16
N PRO A 121 5.33 -18.13 2.29
CA PRO A 121 4.68 -18.20 3.58
C PRO A 121 4.87 -19.56 4.28
N GLN A 122 5.25 -20.62 3.55
CA GLN A 122 5.47 -21.95 4.12
C GLN A 122 6.90 -22.16 4.61
N THR A 123 7.88 -21.48 4.02
CA THR A 123 9.30 -21.73 4.27
C THR A 123 10.08 -20.50 4.74
N GLY A 124 9.51 -19.30 4.62
CA GLY A 124 10.20 -18.04 4.93
C GLY A 124 11.29 -17.65 3.92
N ARG A 125 11.41 -18.39 2.80
CA ARG A 125 12.42 -18.11 1.76
C ARG A 125 12.02 -16.89 0.95
N PHE A 126 13.00 -16.09 0.57
CA PHE A 126 12.82 -14.95 -0.33
C PHE A 126 12.38 -15.43 -1.72
N ILE A 127 11.34 -14.81 -2.28
CA ILE A 127 10.81 -15.08 -3.62
C ILE A 127 11.09 -13.94 -4.58
N ALA A 128 10.75 -12.70 -4.20
CA ALA A 128 10.81 -11.54 -5.08
C ALA A 128 10.91 -10.24 -4.28
N SER A 129 11.27 -9.16 -4.97
CA SER A 129 11.18 -7.81 -4.41
C SER A 129 10.33 -6.93 -5.30
N TRP A 130 9.73 -5.92 -4.67
CA TRP A 130 8.98 -4.87 -5.32
C TRP A 130 9.38 -3.51 -4.75
N GLN A 131 9.46 -2.52 -5.61
CA GLN A 131 9.69 -1.13 -5.23
C GLN A 131 8.95 -0.19 -6.17
N PRO A 132 8.56 1.02 -5.71
CA PRO A 132 7.98 2.00 -6.61
C PRO A 132 9.01 2.48 -7.64
N THR A 133 8.52 2.88 -8.83
CA THR A 133 9.35 3.44 -9.91
C THR A 133 10.12 4.68 -9.41
N GLU A 134 9.43 5.55 -8.68
CA GLU A 134 10.06 6.62 -7.92
C GLU A 134 10.37 6.09 -6.50
N PRO A 135 11.63 5.93 -6.11
CA PRO A 135 11.99 5.35 -4.82
C PRO A 135 11.36 6.09 -3.64
N PHE A 136 11.00 5.36 -2.59
CA PHE A 136 10.49 5.95 -1.36
C PHE A 136 11.40 7.07 -0.84
N GLY A 137 10.82 8.24 -0.57
CA GLY A 137 11.54 9.39 -0.02
C GLY A 137 11.97 9.17 1.43
N GLY A 138 13.09 9.79 1.82
CA GLY A 138 13.61 9.72 3.19
C GLY A 138 14.20 8.36 3.58
N CYS A 139 14.54 8.22 4.85
CA CYS A 139 14.93 6.94 5.45
C CYS A 139 13.69 6.24 6.03
N CYS A 140 13.71 4.95 6.26
CA CYS A 140 12.70 4.18 6.99
C CYS A 140 11.29 4.19 6.35
N ASN A 141 11.20 4.18 5.02
CA ASN A 141 9.94 4.07 4.29
C ASN A 141 9.83 2.76 3.50
N PRO A 142 8.58 2.24 3.32
CA PRO A 142 7.36 2.74 3.95
C PRO A 142 7.30 2.40 5.44
N VAL A 143 6.72 3.28 6.25
CA VAL A 143 6.52 3.00 7.68
C VAL A 143 5.38 2.01 7.92
N ARG A 144 4.42 1.96 7.01
CA ARG A 144 3.34 0.96 6.92
C ARG A 144 3.01 0.72 5.46
N PHE A 145 2.46 -0.44 5.18
CA PHE A 145 1.89 -0.76 3.87
C PHE A 145 0.76 -1.76 4.03
N ALA A 146 -0.03 -1.91 2.97
CA ALA A 146 -0.96 -3.01 2.81
C ALA A 146 -0.84 -3.58 1.40
N ALA A 147 -0.73 -4.89 1.33
CA ALA A 147 -0.76 -5.62 0.07
C ALA A 147 -2.22 -5.84 -0.36
N LEU A 148 -2.55 -5.39 -1.56
CA LEU A 148 -3.87 -5.51 -2.17
C LEU A 148 -3.88 -6.67 -3.17
N ALA A 149 -5.09 -7.08 -3.59
CA ALA A 149 -5.22 -8.04 -4.67
C ALA A 149 -4.54 -7.56 -5.96
N GLY A 150 -4.02 -8.51 -6.74
CA GLY A 150 -3.38 -8.23 -8.01
C GLY A 150 -2.04 -7.49 -7.89
N GLY A 151 -1.32 -7.66 -6.78
CA GLY A 151 0.03 -7.14 -6.58
C GLY A 151 0.13 -5.61 -6.41
N ARG A 152 -0.95 -4.94 -6.08
CA ARG A 152 -0.97 -3.51 -5.74
C ARG A 152 -0.61 -3.29 -4.28
N PHE A 153 -0.12 -2.09 -3.97
CA PHE A 153 0.24 -1.72 -2.60
C PHE A 153 -0.29 -0.35 -2.22
N VAL A 154 -0.87 -0.25 -1.02
CA VAL A 154 -1.04 1.03 -0.33
C VAL A 154 0.18 1.22 0.56
N THR A 155 0.83 2.38 0.50
CA THR A 155 1.96 2.70 1.34
C THR A 155 1.72 3.98 2.14
N MET A 156 2.26 4.02 3.35
CA MET A 156 2.32 5.19 4.18
C MET A 156 3.78 5.62 4.31
N GLU A 157 4.09 6.82 3.81
CA GLU A 157 5.45 7.30 3.63
C GLU A 157 5.73 8.49 4.56
N LYS A 158 6.47 8.24 5.64
CA LYS A 158 6.81 9.27 6.63
C LYS A 158 7.59 10.44 6.03
N GLY A 159 8.59 10.16 5.18
CA GLY A 159 9.45 11.21 4.61
C GLY A 159 8.71 12.18 3.69
N THR A 160 7.73 11.68 2.95
CA THR A 160 6.89 12.48 2.04
C THR A 160 5.57 12.90 2.66
N ARG A 161 5.25 12.37 3.86
CA ARG A 161 3.99 12.61 4.57
C ARG A 161 2.77 12.25 3.72
N ARG A 162 2.85 11.12 3.01
CA ARG A 162 1.89 10.73 1.98
C ARG A 162 1.38 9.31 2.17
N VAL A 163 0.14 9.10 1.71
CA VAL A 163 -0.43 7.76 1.51
C VAL A 163 -0.70 7.58 0.03
N ARG A 164 -0.15 6.54 -0.55
CA ARG A 164 -0.15 6.30 -2.00
C ARG A 164 -0.55 4.88 -2.34
N ILE A 165 -1.13 4.71 -3.52
CA ILE A 165 -1.39 3.41 -4.13
C ILE A 165 -0.50 3.26 -5.35
N TYR A 166 0.12 2.10 -5.44
CA TYR A 166 1.02 1.75 -6.53
C TYR A 166 0.53 0.50 -7.25
N ALA A 167 0.74 0.50 -8.56
CA ALA A 167 0.56 -0.66 -9.43
C ALA A 167 1.59 -1.76 -9.14
N PRO A 168 1.36 -2.99 -9.61
CA PRO A 168 2.36 -4.07 -9.57
C PRO A 168 3.69 -3.70 -10.22
N SER A 169 3.67 -2.85 -11.26
CA SER A 169 4.86 -2.32 -11.95
C SER A 169 5.66 -1.31 -11.13
N GLY A 170 5.16 -0.88 -9.97
CA GLY A 170 5.74 0.20 -9.18
C GLY A 170 5.31 1.60 -9.61
N ALA A 171 4.49 1.75 -10.64
CA ALA A 171 3.96 3.05 -11.04
C ALA A 171 2.95 3.58 -10.02
N LEU A 172 3.01 4.89 -9.74
CA LEU A 172 2.04 5.55 -8.89
C LEU A 172 0.67 5.58 -9.59
N GLU A 173 -0.31 4.89 -9.02
CA GLU A 173 -1.70 4.95 -9.52
C GLU A 173 -2.48 6.09 -8.88
N GLN A 174 -2.28 6.29 -7.56
CA GLN A 174 -3.11 7.24 -6.84
C GLN A 174 -2.39 7.78 -5.60
N GLU A 175 -2.54 9.07 -5.35
CA GLU A 175 -2.18 9.70 -4.08
C GLU A 175 -3.45 9.91 -3.26
N LEU A 176 -3.57 9.19 -2.14
CA LEU A 176 -4.76 9.21 -1.28
C LEU A 176 -4.76 10.36 -0.30
N ALA A 177 -3.60 10.71 0.24
CA ALA A 177 -3.42 11.76 1.21
C ALA A 177 -2.04 12.37 1.13
N THR A 178 -1.95 13.68 1.40
CA THR A 178 -0.72 14.47 1.44
C THR A 178 -0.63 15.25 2.75
N ASP A 179 0.59 15.63 3.12
CA ASP A 179 0.86 16.51 4.27
C ASP A 179 0.37 15.97 5.62
N LEU A 180 0.42 14.64 5.80
CA LEU A 180 0.05 13.98 7.03
C LEU A 180 1.23 13.96 8.02
N SER A 181 0.97 14.21 9.31
CA SER A 181 1.95 13.97 10.36
C SER A 181 1.92 12.48 10.74
N LEU A 182 2.63 11.66 9.98
CA LEU A 182 2.57 10.21 10.11
C LEU A 182 3.19 9.65 11.41
N SER A 183 3.85 10.47 12.21
CA SER A 183 4.30 10.08 13.56
C SER A 183 3.14 9.95 14.55
N GLU A 184 2.01 10.59 14.24
CA GLU A 184 0.81 10.67 15.05
C GLU A 184 -0.39 9.94 14.45
N HIS A 185 -0.22 9.37 13.24
CA HIS A 185 -1.29 8.70 12.52
C HIS A 185 -1.12 7.19 12.59
N ASP A 186 -2.18 6.51 12.95
CA ASP A 186 -2.37 5.11 12.64
C ASP A 186 -3.33 4.96 11.47
N TYR A 187 -3.10 3.97 10.63
CA TYR A 187 -4.05 3.65 9.59
C TYR A 187 -4.54 2.21 9.73
N TYR A 188 -5.78 2.03 9.37
CA TYR A 188 -6.43 0.75 9.27
C TYR A 188 -6.96 0.58 7.84
N LEU A 189 -6.74 -0.58 7.24
CA LEU A 189 -7.21 -0.92 5.91
C LEU A 189 -8.46 -1.82 6.01
N ASP A 190 -9.63 -1.27 5.65
CA ASP A 190 -10.83 -2.07 5.44
C ASP A 190 -10.81 -2.60 4.00
N ARG A 191 -10.38 -3.85 3.83
CA ARG A 191 -10.21 -4.49 2.51
C ARG A 191 -11.55 -4.87 1.87
N GLU A 192 -12.54 -5.24 2.67
CA GLU A 192 -13.85 -5.65 2.15
C GLU A 192 -14.60 -4.49 1.50
N LYS A 193 -14.46 -3.31 2.10
CA LYS A 193 -15.13 -2.09 1.63
C LYS A 193 -14.27 -1.23 0.73
N ARG A 194 -13.04 -1.65 0.41
CA ARG A 194 -12.08 -0.87 -0.36
C ARG A 194 -11.87 0.53 0.24
N VAL A 195 -11.70 0.60 1.53
CA VAL A 195 -11.52 1.84 2.28
C VAL A 195 -10.22 1.77 3.06
N VAL A 196 -9.41 2.82 2.95
CA VAL A 196 -8.30 3.06 3.86
C VAL A 196 -8.79 4.01 4.94
N HIS A 197 -8.69 3.57 6.18
CA HIS A 197 -8.97 4.39 7.33
C HIS A 197 -7.66 4.97 7.87
N LEU A 198 -7.61 6.30 7.98
CA LEU A 198 -6.50 7.04 8.55
C LEU A 198 -6.98 7.69 9.85
N TYR A 199 -6.26 7.43 10.94
CA TYR A 199 -6.57 8.02 12.25
C TYR A 199 -5.43 8.92 12.69
N ASP A 200 -5.78 10.10 13.16
CA ASP A 200 -4.88 11.04 13.82
C ASP A 200 -5.27 11.14 15.29
N ALA A 201 -4.53 10.46 16.14
CA ALA A 201 -4.82 10.39 17.56
C ALA A 201 -4.64 11.77 18.24
N ALA A 202 -3.65 12.58 17.83
CA ALA A 202 -3.37 13.88 18.41
C ALA A 202 -4.46 14.90 18.07
N ARG A 203 -4.91 14.92 16.80
CA ARG A 203 -5.96 15.81 16.34
C ARG A 203 -7.36 15.27 16.52
N ARG A 204 -7.51 14.04 17.00
CA ARG A 204 -8.78 13.33 17.12
C ARG A 204 -9.59 13.35 15.81
N SER A 205 -8.90 13.21 14.70
CA SER A 205 -9.50 13.25 13.37
C SER A 205 -9.38 11.89 12.68
N HIS A 206 -10.34 11.62 11.81
CA HIS A 206 -10.45 10.37 11.08
C HIS A 206 -10.80 10.66 9.63
N TRP A 207 -10.02 10.12 8.72
CA TRP A 207 -10.30 10.21 7.29
C TRP A 207 -10.61 8.83 6.74
N LYS A 208 -11.61 8.79 5.86
CA LYS A 208 -11.90 7.64 5.03
C LYS A 208 -11.53 7.96 3.60
N VAL A 209 -10.66 7.15 3.04
CA VAL A 209 -10.28 7.25 1.65
C VAL A 209 -10.74 5.98 0.93
N ARG A 210 -11.71 6.14 0.06
CA ARG A 210 -12.17 5.04 -0.79
C ARG A 210 -11.23 4.97 -2.01
N TYR A 211 -10.82 3.75 -2.35
CA TYR A 211 -10.12 3.47 -3.59
C TYR A 211 -10.94 2.48 -4.41
N ASP A 212 -11.18 2.83 -5.64
CA ASP A 212 -11.91 1.97 -6.59
C ASP A 212 -10.91 1.53 -7.65
N PHE A 213 -10.63 0.24 -7.69
CA PHE A 213 -9.97 -0.40 -8.81
C PHE A 213 -10.99 -1.29 -9.48
N ASP A 214 -11.19 -1.09 -10.75
CA ASP A 214 -11.85 -2.10 -11.57
C ASP A 214 -10.91 -3.30 -11.63
N ALA A 215 -11.43 -4.45 -11.20
CA ALA A 215 -10.74 -5.73 -11.19
C ALA A 215 -10.52 -6.24 -12.61
#